data_992c0f70f5622fa3aa82436f17a9c606
#
_entry.id   992c0f70f5622fa3aa82436f17a9c606
#
_cell.length_a   1.000
_cell.length_b   1.000
_cell.length_c   1.000
_cell.angle_alpha   90.00
_cell.angle_beta   90.00
_cell.angle_gamma   90.00
#
_symmetry.space_group_name_H-M   'P 1'
#
loop_
_entity.id
_entity.type
_entity.pdbx_description
1 polymer ?
#
loop_
_entity_poly.entity_id
_entity_poly.type
_entity_poly.pdbx_seq_one_letter_code
_entity_poly.pdbx_strand_id
1 'polypeptide(L)' 'KDVYYDMLSESGLNLKEPEIMLFMIVELISSTCYSAILYKEPADIDTLKPYLYNTIRAIINEHTISN' A
#
# COMPACT_ATOMS: atom_id res chain seq x y z
N LYS A 1 7.00 -8.95 -10.66
CA LYS A 1 7.91 -7.91 -10.19
C LYS A 1 8.07 -6.80 -11.22
N ASP A 2 8.42 -7.17 -12.43
CA ASP A 2 8.61 -6.18 -13.48
C ASP A 2 7.31 -5.49 -13.88
N VAL A 3 6.20 -6.20 -13.75
CA VAL A 3 4.89 -5.64 -14.06
C VAL A 3 4.58 -4.44 -13.16
N TYR A 4 4.87 -4.57 -11.87
CA TYR A 4 4.62 -3.48 -10.94
C TYR A 4 5.49 -2.27 -11.26
N TYR A 5 6.75 -2.52 -11.58
CA TYR A 5 7.66 -1.44 -11.93
C TYR A 5 7.19 -0.70 -13.18
N ASP A 6 6.74 -1.46 -14.19
CA ASP A 6 6.26 -0.87 -15.42
C ASP A 6 5.02 -0.03 -15.19
N MET A 7 4.11 -0.51 -14.33
CA MET A 7 2.90 0.24 -14.01
C MET A 7 3.24 1.57 -13.34
N LEU A 8 4.19 1.56 -12.43
CA LEU A 8 4.61 2.78 -11.76
C LEU A 8 5.28 3.75 -12.71
N SER A 9 6.10 3.24 -13.62
CA SER A 9 6.76 4.08 -14.60
C SER A 9 5.76 4.77 -15.50
N GLU A 10 4.72 4.05 -15.91
CA GLU A 10 3.69 4.59 -16.78
C GLU A 10 2.83 5.61 -16.06
N SER A 11 2.71 5.52 -14.76
CA SER A 11 1.90 6.48 -14.01
C SER A 11 2.54 7.87 -13.94
N GLY A 12 3.81 7.97 -14.27
CA GLY A 12 4.51 9.22 -14.25
C GLY A 12 4.95 9.67 -12.86
N LEU A 13 4.77 8.81 -11.86
CA LEU A 13 5.19 9.13 -10.51
C LEU A 13 6.69 8.88 -10.34
N ASN A 14 7.34 9.80 -9.64
CA ASN A 14 8.75 9.69 -9.29
C ASN A 14 8.84 9.09 -7.90
N LEU A 15 9.12 7.80 -7.84
CA LEU A 15 9.16 7.08 -6.57
C LEU A 15 10.54 6.47 -6.36
N LYS A 16 11.06 6.61 -5.15
CA LYS A 16 12.30 5.95 -4.79
C LYS A 16 11.97 4.56 -4.25
N GLU A 17 12.77 3.59 -4.62
CA GLU A 17 12.62 2.21 -4.18
C GLU A 17 11.19 1.72 -4.39
N PRO A 18 10.66 1.82 -5.64
CA PRO A 18 9.24 1.48 -5.86
C PRO A 18 8.92 0.02 -5.58
N GLU A 19 9.88 -0.88 -5.76
CA GLU A 19 9.63 -2.29 -5.49
C GLU A 19 9.46 -2.55 -4.00
N ILE A 20 10.24 -1.85 -3.17
CA ILE A 20 10.12 -1.97 -1.72
C ILE A 20 8.77 -1.38 -1.28
N MET A 21 8.43 -0.24 -1.83
CA MET A 21 7.15 0.41 -1.51
C MET A 21 5.98 -0.51 -1.83
N LEU A 22 5.98 -1.11 -3.03
CA LEU A 22 4.92 -2.01 -3.44
C LEU A 22 4.86 -3.25 -2.57
N PHE A 23 6.01 -3.80 -2.21
CA PHE A 23 6.05 -4.95 -1.33
C PHE A 23 5.36 -4.64 0.00
N MET A 24 5.69 -3.48 0.59
CA MET A 24 5.11 -3.08 1.85
C MET A 24 3.60 -2.88 1.75
N ILE A 25 3.14 -2.27 0.67
CA ILE A 25 1.72 -2.05 0.45
C ILE A 25 0.99 -3.37 0.30
N VAL A 26 1.53 -4.28 -0.51
CA VAL A 26 0.90 -5.59 -0.73
C VAL A 26 0.82 -6.38 0.57
N GLU A 27 1.89 -6.39 1.35
CA GLU A 27 1.91 -7.10 2.63
C GLU A 27 0.93 -6.48 3.62
N LEU A 28 0.88 -5.15 3.66
CA LEU A 28 -0.04 -4.44 4.54
C LEU A 28 -1.49 -4.78 4.21
N ILE A 29 -1.84 -4.70 2.93
CA ILE A 29 -3.21 -4.99 2.49
C ILE A 29 -3.54 -6.46 2.76
N SER A 30 -2.67 -7.37 2.37
CA SER A 30 -2.93 -8.80 2.49
C SER A 30 -3.12 -9.20 3.94
N SER A 31 -2.22 -8.80 4.82
CA SER A 31 -2.28 -9.19 6.23
C SER A 31 -3.45 -8.52 6.94
N THR A 32 -3.64 -7.23 6.68
CA THR A 32 -4.70 -6.47 7.34
C THR A 32 -6.06 -7.00 6.94
N CYS A 33 -6.28 -7.19 5.64
CA CYS A 33 -7.57 -7.67 5.16
C CYS A 33 -7.82 -9.10 5.60
N TYR A 34 -6.80 -9.94 5.56
CA TYR A 34 -6.94 -11.32 5.97
C TYR A 34 -7.40 -11.40 7.43
N SER A 35 -6.73 -10.66 8.30
CA SER A 35 -7.05 -10.67 9.72
C SER A 35 -8.42 -10.07 9.98
N ALA A 36 -8.75 -8.96 9.31
CA ALA A 36 -10.03 -8.30 9.52
C ALA A 36 -11.19 -9.17 9.06
N ILE A 37 -11.03 -9.86 7.93
CA ILE A 37 -12.10 -10.71 7.40
C ILE A 37 -12.25 -11.97 8.23
N LEU A 38 -11.14 -12.58 8.60
CA LEU A 38 -11.15 -13.86 9.29
C LEU A 38 -11.50 -13.74 10.76
N TYR A 39 -10.90 -12.77 11.44
CA TYR A 39 -11.05 -12.62 12.89
C TYR A 39 -11.92 -11.46 13.31
N LYS A 40 -12.13 -10.50 12.40
CA LYS A 40 -12.87 -9.27 12.67
C LYS A 40 -12.27 -8.49 13.84
N GLU A 41 -10.97 -8.57 13.96
CA GLU A 41 -10.22 -7.88 15.02
C GLU A 41 -9.03 -7.17 14.42
N PRO A 42 -8.72 -5.98 14.92
CA PRO A 42 -9.39 -5.25 16.00
C PRO A 42 -10.75 -4.67 15.60
N ALA A 43 -11.08 -4.70 14.31
CA ALA A 43 -12.33 -4.16 13.80
C ALA A 43 -12.63 -4.85 12.48
N ASP A 44 -13.86 -4.67 11.97
CA ASP A 44 -14.20 -5.22 10.67
C ASP A 44 -13.54 -4.40 9.55
N ILE A 45 -13.61 -4.95 8.33
CA ILE A 45 -12.89 -4.35 7.21
C ILE A 45 -13.42 -2.95 6.88
N ASP A 46 -14.70 -2.70 7.04
CA ASP A 46 -15.25 -1.38 6.72
C ASP A 46 -14.72 -0.32 7.67
N THR A 47 -14.54 -0.65 8.94
CA THR A 47 -13.96 0.27 9.90
C THR A 47 -12.47 0.50 9.62
N LEU A 48 -11.77 -0.52 9.15
CA LEU A 48 -10.33 -0.42 8.89
C LEU A 48 -10.00 0.30 7.60
N LYS A 49 -10.91 0.33 6.63
CA LYS A 49 -10.62 0.90 5.31
C LYS A 49 -10.04 2.30 5.35
N PRO A 50 -10.64 3.25 6.09
CA PRO A 50 -10.07 4.62 6.10
C PRO A 50 -8.64 4.65 6.63
N TYR A 51 -8.37 3.87 7.68
CA TYR A 51 -7.03 3.82 8.24
C TYR A 51 -6.05 3.18 7.27
N LEU A 52 -6.49 2.13 6.59
CA LEU A 52 -5.66 1.45 5.62
C LEU A 52 -5.30 2.39 4.46
N TYR A 53 -6.30 3.10 3.92
CA TYR A 53 -6.05 4.04 2.82
C TYR A 53 -5.10 5.14 3.24
N ASN A 54 -5.26 5.67 4.45
CA ASN A 54 -4.38 6.75 4.93
C ASN A 54 -2.96 6.24 5.12
N THR A 55 -2.81 5.00 5.59
CA THR A 55 -1.50 4.41 5.76
C THR A 55 -0.82 4.17 4.41
N ILE A 56 -1.56 3.67 3.43
CA ILE A 56 -1.02 3.46 2.09
C ILE A 56 -0.58 4.79 1.48
N ARG A 57 -1.40 5.83 1.65
CA ARG A 57 -1.05 7.15 1.14
C ARG A 57 0.23 7.66 1.80
N ALA A 58 0.40 7.43 3.09
CA ALA A 58 1.61 7.83 3.79
C ALA A 58 2.83 7.10 3.25
N ILE A 59 2.69 5.81 2.96
CA ILE A 59 3.78 5.04 2.38
C ILE A 59 4.17 5.60 1.02
N ILE A 60 3.19 5.91 0.19
CA ILE A 60 3.46 6.49 -1.14
C ILE A 60 4.16 7.82 -1.00
N ASN A 61 3.69 8.67 -0.08
CA ASN A 61 4.31 9.98 0.14
C ASN A 61 5.75 9.85 0.62
N GLU A 62 6.01 8.86 1.46
CA GLU A 62 7.36 8.62 1.96
C GLU A 62 8.33 8.31 0.82
N HIS A 63 7.84 7.64 -0.22
CA HIS A 63 8.66 7.21 -1.34
C HIS A 63 8.59 8.16 -2.54
N THR A 64 7.77 9.20 -2.45
CA THR A 64 7.67 10.16 -3.55
C THR A 64 8.90 11.08 -3.54
N ILE A 65 9.55 11.19 -4.70
CA ILE A 65 10.69 12.07 -4.85
C ILE A 65 10.17 13.47 -5.11
N SER A 66 10.52 14.39 -4.23
CA SER A 66 10.09 15.78 -4.31
C SER A 66 10.96 16.53 -5.30
N ASN A 67 10.34 17.32 -6.16
CA ASN A 67 11.10 18.15 -7.11
C ASN A 67 10.75 19.61 -6.91
#